data_1ab050d62a62e52a1384b9ccb9b122ee
#
_entry.id   1ab050d62a62e52a1384b9ccb9b122ee
#
_cell.length_a   1.000
_cell.length_b   1.000
_cell.length_c   1.000
_cell.angle_alpha   90.00
_cell.angle_beta   90.00
_cell.angle_gamma   90.00
#
_symmetry.space_group_name_H-M   'P 1'
#
loop_
_entity.id
_entity.type
_entity.pdbx_description
1 polymer ?
#
loop_
_entity_poly.entity_id
_entity_poly.type
_entity_poly.pdbx_seq_one_letter_code
_entity_poly.pdbx_strand_id
1 'polypeptide(L)'
;MDHPLSFRGFMERTVYSQIKPELVMPPEQRVFPDPDNTGYIPDLIERLGGVDIAFGGIGINGHVAFNEADPSMTPEEFLAQKTRVLAITPETRTANAIGDFNGALEDMPRYCVTIGIFEIAHARKIRLGVFRNWHRAVARRTAYGEPTAEFPVSLLVNHPDITLRLTDYVAALND
;
A
#
# COMPACT_ATOMS: atom_id res chain seq x y z
N MET A 1 10.43 16.17 2.81
CA MET A 1 9.89 16.15 1.42
C MET A 1 10.96 15.84 0.37
N ASP A 2 12.21 16.10 0.66
CA ASP A 2 13.29 16.05 -0.34
C ASP A 2 13.91 14.66 -0.57
N HIS A 3 13.56 13.67 0.27
CA HIS A 3 14.04 12.31 0.09
C HIS A 3 13.44 11.69 -1.19
N PRO A 4 14.24 11.05 -2.07
CA PRO A 4 13.75 10.47 -3.33
C PRO A 4 12.57 9.51 -3.18
N LEU A 5 12.55 8.73 -2.08
CA LEU A 5 11.46 7.81 -1.74
C LEU A 5 10.29 8.45 -0.97
N SER A 6 10.27 9.76 -0.81
CA SER A 6 9.13 10.42 -0.18
C SER A 6 7.88 10.25 -1.07
N PHE A 7 6.89 9.50 -0.60
CA PHE A 7 5.59 9.35 -1.28
C PHE A 7 4.91 10.71 -1.50
N ARG A 8 4.96 11.58 -0.48
CA ARG A 8 4.45 12.95 -0.59
C ARG A 8 5.21 13.72 -1.68
N GLY A 9 6.55 13.65 -1.69
CA GLY A 9 7.36 14.29 -2.72
C GLY A 9 7.08 13.71 -4.11
N PHE A 10 6.88 12.41 -4.23
CA PHE A 10 6.48 11.77 -5.48
C PHE A 10 5.13 12.31 -5.97
N MET A 11 4.10 12.33 -5.14
CA MET A 11 2.77 12.83 -5.51
C MET A 11 2.81 14.30 -5.94
N GLU A 12 3.58 15.15 -5.26
CA GLU A 12 3.73 16.56 -5.65
C GLU A 12 4.40 16.70 -7.02
N ARG A 13 5.52 15.96 -7.25
CA ARG A 13 6.30 16.09 -8.50
C ARG A 13 5.64 15.43 -9.71
N THR A 14 4.99 14.29 -9.54
CA THR A 14 4.56 13.45 -10.66
C THR A 14 3.05 13.40 -10.86
N VAL A 15 2.27 13.83 -9.89
CA VAL A 15 0.81 13.82 -9.97
C VAL A 15 0.27 15.25 -9.91
N TYR A 16 0.35 15.89 -8.75
CA TYR A 16 -0.34 17.17 -8.55
C TYR A 16 0.21 18.28 -9.45
N SER A 17 1.53 18.32 -9.70
CA SER A 17 2.12 19.31 -10.60
C SER A 17 1.78 19.10 -12.08
N GLN A 18 1.26 17.92 -12.47
CA GLN A 18 0.91 17.59 -13.85
C GLN A 18 -0.58 17.84 -14.15
N ILE A 19 -1.39 18.06 -13.13
CA ILE A 19 -2.82 18.31 -13.27
C ILE A 19 -3.04 19.82 -13.44
N LYS A 20 -3.93 20.20 -14.34
CA LYS A 20 -4.29 21.61 -14.54
C LYS A 20 -4.75 22.23 -13.23
N PRO A 21 -4.37 23.51 -12.95
CA PRO A 21 -4.68 24.18 -11.68
C PRO A 21 -6.17 24.16 -11.29
N GLU A 22 -7.05 24.23 -12.27
CA GLU A 22 -8.50 24.21 -12.07
C GLU A 22 -9.09 22.83 -11.76
N LEU A 23 -8.31 21.75 -11.95
CA LEU A 23 -8.73 20.37 -11.75
C LEU A 23 -7.98 19.68 -10.62
N VAL A 24 -6.86 20.25 -10.16
CA VAL A 24 -6.06 19.62 -9.12
C VAL A 24 -6.73 19.76 -7.77
N MET A 25 -6.63 18.69 -6.97
CA MET A 25 -7.06 18.69 -5.57
C MET A 25 -6.37 19.82 -4.79
N PRO A 26 -7.09 20.65 -4.05
CA PRO A 26 -6.50 21.74 -3.27
C PRO A 26 -5.55 21.19 -2.18
N PRO A 27 -4.48 21.92 -1.83
CA PRO A 27 -3.43 21.43 -0.93
C PRO A 27 -3.93 20.92 0.42
N GLU A 28 -4.95 21.54 0.99
CA GLU A 28 -5.56 21.16 2.28
C GLU A 28 -6.26 19.80 2.26
N GLN A 29 -6.57 19.29 1.07
CA GLN A 29 -7.15 17.94 0.88
C GLN A 29 -6.08 16.88 0.59
N ARG A 30 -4.82 17.26 0.37
CA ARG A 30 -3.69 16.35 0.09
C ARG A 30 -3.08 15.87 1.40
N VAL A 31 -3.78 14.97 2.07
CA VAL A 31 -3.39 14.48 3.40
C VAL A 31 -2.46 13.30 3.29
N PHE A 32 -1.36 13.32 4.06
CA PHE A 32 -0.39 12.23 4.15
C PHE A 32 -0.20 11.82 5.60
N PRO A 33 0.07 10.52 5.87
CA PRO A 33 0.41 10.08 7.21
C PRO A 33 1.64 10.83 7.76
N ASP A 34 1.57 11.17 9.05
CA ASP A 34 2.64 11.85 9.77
C ASP A 34 3.14 10.94 10.89
N PRO A 35 4.44 10.64 10.98
CA PRO A 35 4.98 9.79 12.04
C PRO A 35 4.79 10.38 13.43
N ASP A 36 4.73 11.70 13.56
CA ASP A 36 4.53 12.40 14.83
C ASP A 36 3.06 12.51 15.24
N ASN A 37 2.14 12.20 14.32
CA ASN A 37 0.69 12.23 14.56
C ASN A 37 -0.06 11.16 13.76
N THR A 38 0.18 9.90 14.08
CA THR A 38 -0.43 8.76 13.39
C THR A 38 -1.95 8.65 13.60
N GLY A 39 -2.49 9.24 14.65
CA GLY A 39 -3.94 9.29 14.94
C GLY A 39 -4.73 10.21 14.02
N TYR A 40 -4.07 11.19 13.38
CA TYR A 40 -4.76 12.18 12.56
C TYR A 40 -5.54 11.58 11.38
N ILE A 41 -4.97 10.57 10.70
CA ILE A 41 -5.62 9.94 9.54
C ILE A 41 -6.87 9.16 9.94
N PRO A 42 -6.83 8.23 10.92
CA PRO A 42 -8.03 7.55 11.41
C PRO A 42 -9.14 8.53 11.84
N ASP A 43 -8.79 9.55 12.62
CA ASP A 43 -9.75 10.55 13.11
C ASP A 43 -10.36 11.37 11.95
N LEU A 44 -9.57 11.71 10.93
CA LEU A 44 -10.07 12.41 9.76
C LEU A 44 -11.03 11.52 8.95
N ILE A 45 -10.68 10.26 8.72
CA ILE A 45 -11.52 9.30 8.03
C ILE A 45 -12.86 9.12 8.74
N GLU A 46 -12.84 8.99 10.07
CA GLU A 46 -14.06 8.87 10.87
C GLU A 46 -14.96 10.11 10.74
N ARG A 47 -14.38 11.31 10.87
CA ARG A 47 -15.12 12.59 10.72
C ARG A 47 -15.71 12.78 9.33
N LEU A 48 -15.07 12.25 8.28
CA LEU A 48 -15.55 12.35 6.90
C LEU A 48 -16.52 11.21 6.53
N GLY A 49 -16.80 10.28 7.43
CA GLY A 49 -17.73 9.18 7.21
C GLY A 49 -17.13 8.00 6.42
N GLY A 50 -15.82 7.84 6.43
CA GLY A 50 -15.10 6.71 5.85
C GLY A 50 -14.33 7.04 4.57
N VAL A 51 -13.81 6.00 3.93
CA VAL A 51 -13.09 6.06 2.64
C VAL A 51 -13.98 5.52 1.54
N ASP A 52 -14.22 6.29 0.49
CA ASP A 52 -15.02 5.82 -0.65
C ASP A 52 -14.26 4.81 -1.51
N ILE A 53 -13.00 5.11 -1.85
CA ILE A 53 -12.18 4.24 -2.69
C ILE A 53 -10.75 4.23 -2.16
N ALA A 54 -10.23 3.04 -1.88
CA ALA A 54 -8.81 2.81 -1.64
C ALA A 54 -8.14 2.32 -2.93
N PHE A 55 -7.13 3.05 -3.40
CA PHE A 55 -6.26 2.65 -4.50
C PHE A 55 -4.90 2.21 -3.97
N GLY A 56 -4.35 1.13 -4.49
CA GLY A 56 -3.05 0.65 -4.07
C GLY A 56 -2.41 -0.36 -5.00
N GLY A 57 -1.22 -0.78 -4.65
CA GLY A 57 -0.51 -1.92 -5.20
C GLY A 57 -0.35 -3.01 -4.17
N ILE A 58 0.33 -4.08 -4.56
CA ILE A 58 0.67 -5.19 -3.67
C ILE A 58 2.19 -5.35 -3.71
N GLY A 59 2.82 -5.40 -2.55
CA GLY A 59 4.26 -5.65 -2.44
C GLY A 59 4.63 -7.11 -2.59
N ILE A 60 5.93 -7.39 -2.60
CA ILE A 60 6.49 -8.72 -2.87
C ILE A 60 6.05 -9.79 -1.87
N ASN A 61 5.83 -9.43 -0.61
CA ASN A 61 5.33 -10.30 0.45
C ASN A 61 3.82 -10.17 0.69
N GLY A 62 3.08 -9.57 -0.25
CA GLY A 62 1.63 -9.40 -0.15
C GLY A 62 1.19 -8.20 0.68
N HIS A 63 2.09 -7.32 1.11
CA HIS A 63 1.69 -6.11 1.82
C HIS A 63 0.89 -5.16 0.92
N VAL A 64 -0.04 -4.43 1.52
CA VAL A 64 -0.76 -3.32 0.89
C VAL A 64 -0.44 -2.05 1.66
N ALA A 65 -0.08 -0.97 0.96
CA ALA A 65 0.68 0.15 1.53
C ALA A 65 1.98 -0.40 2.15
N PHE A 66 2.31 -0.11 3.42
CA PHE A 66 3.40 -0.79 4.13
C PHE A 66 2.86 -1.62 5.31
N ASN A 67 1.68 -2.23 5.17
CA ASN A 67 1.20 -3.20 6.15
C ASN A 67 1.91 -4.54 5.89
N GLU A 68 3.13 -4.63 6.43
CA GLU A 68 4.07 -5.72 6.20
C GLU A 68 3.56 -7.05 6.78
N ALA A 69 3.94 -8.14 6.14
CA ALA A 69 3.63 -9.49 6.61
C ALA A 69 4.09 -9.72 8.05
N ASP A 70 3.22 -10.27 8.88
CA ASP A 70 3.52 -10.63 10.27
C ASP A 70 2.92 -11.99 10.63
N PRO A 71 3.71 -13.05 10.56
CA PRO A 71 3.25 -14.40 10.87
C PRO A 71 2.91 -14.64 12.35
N SER A 72 3.23 -13.69 13.24
CA SER A 72 2.90 -13.78 14.66
C SER A 72 1.49 -13.31 14.99
N MET A 73 0.81 -12.63 14.06
CA MET A 73 -0.54 -12.10 14.24
C MET A 73 -1.60 -13.04 13.69
N THR A 74 -2.74 -13.07 14.35
CA THR A 74 -3.97 -13.62 13.77
C THR A 74 -4.51 -12.68 12.67
N PRO A 75 -5.35 -13.18 11.75
CA PRO A 75 -6.01 -12.34 10.74
C PRO A 75 -6.77 -11.15 11.36
N GLU A 76 -7.44 -11.36 12.47
CA GLU A 76 -8.23 -10.34 13.17
C GLU A 76 -7.34 -9.25 13.78
N GLU A 77 -6.25 -9.64 14.44
CA GLU A 77 -5.27 -8.70 15.00
C GLU A 77 -4.61 -7.89 13.89
N PHE A 78 -4.29 -8.53 12.77
CA PHE A 78 -3.69 -7.85 11.63
C PHE A 78 -4.66 -6.81 11.01
N LEU A 79 -5.90 -7.20 10.75
CA LEU A 79 -6.93 -6.31 10.18
C LEU A 79 -7.32 -5.15 11.11
N ALA A 80 -7.05 -5.25 12.41
CA ALA A 80 -7.26 -4.17 13.37
C ALA A 80 -6.15 -3.09 13.36
N GLN A 81 -5.07 -3.29 12.61
CA GLN A 81 -3.93 -2.36 12.57
C GLN A 81 -4.27 -1.06 11.87
N LYS A 82 -4.28 0.04 12.63
CA LYS A 82 -4.51 1.41 12.13
C LYS A 82 -3.21 2.04 11.61
N THR A 83 -3.32 3.25 11.07
CA THR A 83 -2.20 4.09 10.64
C THR A 83 -1.14 4.17 11.74
N ARG A 84 0.11 3.83 11.40
CA ARG A 84 1.20 3.68 12.36
C ARG A 84 2.58 3.81 11.73
N VAL A 85 3.60 3.98 12.57
CA VAL A 85 5.01 3.79 12.20
C VAL A 85 5.37 2.32 12.39
N LEU A 86 6.11 1.74 11.44
CA LEU A 86 6.60 0.37 11.53
C LEU A 86 7.95 0.19 10.82
N ALA A 87 8.62 -0.93 11.11
CA ALA A 87 9.82 -1.34 10.40
C ALA A 87 9.44 -1.96 9.04
N ILE A 88 10.20 -1.60 8.01
CA ILE A 88 10.05 -2.19 6.66
C ILE A 88 10.81 -3.51 6.64
N THR A 89 10.17 -4.59 6.18
CA THR A 89 10.80 -5.92 6.13
C THR A 89 12.01 -5.95 5.18
N PRO A 90 12.98 -6.84 5.41
CA PRO A 90 14.13 -7.00 4.52
C PRO A 90 13.74 -7.30 3.07
N GLU A 91 12.69 -8.09 2.85
CA GLU A 91 12.17 -8.45 1.53
C GLU A 91 11.69 -7.22 0.78
N THR A 92 10.89 -6.39 1.43
CA THR A 92 10.37 -5.14 0.86
C THR A 92 11.50 -4.15 0.59
N ARG A 93 12.43 -3.99 1.52
CA ARG A 93 13.62 -3.13 1.32
C ARG A 93 14.44 -3.59 0.13
N THR A 94 14.69 -4.89 0.01
CA THR A 94 15.45 -5.47 -1.11
C THR A 94 14.74 -5.27 -2.44
N ALA A 95 13.43 -5.57 -2.50
CA ALA A 95 12.64 -5.39 -3.72
C ALA A 95 12.63 -3.93 -4.19
N ASN A 96 12.48 -2.98 -3.28
CA ASN A 96 12.49 -1.55 -3.60
C ASN A 96 13.90 -1.05 -3.96
N ALA A 97 14.95 -1.52 -3.27
CA ALA A 97 16.33 -1.17 -3.62
C ALA A 97 16.65 -1.58 -5.07
N ILE A 98 16.27 -2.78 -5.48
CA ILE A 98 16.48 -3.27 -6.85
C ILE A 98 15.61 -2.48 -7.83
N GLY A 99 14.33 -2.27 -7.50
CA GLY A 99 13.37 -1.66 -8.42
C GLY A 99 13.50 -0.15 -8.59
N ASP A 100 13.87 0.56 -7.54
CA ASP A 100 13.75 2.02 -7.48
C ASP A 100 15.08 2.73 -7.12
N PHE A 101 16.11 1.98 -6.66
CA PHE A 101 17.38 2.52 -6.17
C PHE A 101 18.64 1.86 -6.77
N ASN A 102 18.51 1.22 -7.91
CA ASN A 102 19.63 0.57 -8.62
C ASN A 102 20.46 -0.38 -7.72
N GLY A 103 19.81 -0.99 -6.72
CA GLY A 103 20.43 -1.92 -5.78
C GLY A 103 21.01 -1.30 -4.51
N ALA A 104 20.91 0.01 -4.29
CA ALA A 104 21.44 0.69 -3.10
C ALA A 104 20.58 0.38 -1.86
N LEU A 105 20.80 -0.80 -1.25
CA LEU A 105 20.05 -1.28 -0.09
C LEU A 105 20.30 -0.44 1.17
N GLU A 106 21.50 0.11 1.31
CA GLU A 106 21.91 0.96 2.43
C GLU A 106 21.08 2.25 2.51
N ASP A 107 20.69 2.78 1.35
CA ASP A 107 19.93 4.02 1.23
C ASP A 107 18.43 3.82 1.48
N MET A 108 17.99 2.56 1.56
CA MET A 108 16.60 2.25 1.85
C MET A 108 16.24 2.56 3.32
N PRO A 109 15.16 3.32 3.57
CA PRO A 109 14.66 3.55 4.92
C PRO A 109 14.40 2.24 5.67
N ARG A 110 14.65 2.25 6.97
CA ARG A 110 14.35 1.11 7.86
C ARG A 110 12.94 1.16 8.41
N TYR A 111 12.35 2.35 8.47
CA TYR A 111 11.03 2.62 9.02
C TYR A 111 10.21 3.44 8.04
N CYS A 112 8.91 3.28 8.12
CA CYS A 112 7.95 4.13 7.40
C CYS A 112 6.75 4.45 8.30
N VAL A 113 6.00 5.48 7.92
CA VAL A 113 4.63 5.67 8.38
C VAL A 113 3.69 5.20 7.27
N THR A 114 2.67 4.43 7.62
CA THR A 114 1.72 3.86 6.66
C THR A 114 0.28 4.07 7.10
N ILE A 115 -0.61 4.24 6.11
CA ILE A 115 -2.04 4.04 6.37
C ILE A 115 -2.25 2.59 6.79
N GLY A 116 -3.11 2.36 7.78
CA GLY A 116 -3.35 1.04 8.32
C GLY A 116 -4.17 0.15 7.39
N ILE A 117 -4.03 -1.16 7.57
CA ILE A 117 -4.87 -2.12 6.87
C ILE A 117 -6.33 -1.98 7.28
N PHE A 118 -6.59 -1.51 8.51
CA PHE A 118 -7.93 -1.25 9.01
C PHE A 118 -8.66 -0.22 8.13
N GLU A 119 -8.04 0.94 7.86
CA GLU A 119 -8.64 1.98 7.04
C GLU A 119 -8.85 1.52 5.60
N ILE A 120 -7.93 0.69 5.07
CA ILE A 120 -8.04 0.13 3.73
C ILE A 120 -9.18 -0.89 3.65
N ALA A 121 -9.26 -1.81 4.60
CA ALA A 121 -10.27 -2.87 4.64
C ALA A 121 -11.69 -2.33 4.85
N HIS A 122 -11.84 -1.15 5.46
CA HIS A 122 -13.14 -0.49 5.67
C HIS A 122 -13.49 0.54 4.59
N ALA A 123 -12.68 0.67 3.54
CA ALA A 123 -13.06 1.48 2.37
C ALA A 123 -14.29 0.86 1.67
N ARG A 124 -15.16 1.68 1.07
CA ARG A 124 -16.33 1.18 0.33
C ARG A 124 -15.92 0.39 -0.91
N LYS A 125 -14.79 0.75 -1.50
CA LYS A 125 -14.22 0.08 -2.69
C LYS A 125 -12.72 -0.04 -2.56
N ILE A 126 -12.16 -1.18 -2.97
CA ILE A 126 -10.71 -1.40 -3.04
C ILE A 126 -10.32 -1.65 -4.49
N ARG A 127 -9.31 -0.94 -4.99
CA ARG A 127 -8.79 -1.06 -6.35
C ARG A 127 -7.28 -1.26 -6.29
N LEU A 128 -6.84 -2.50 -6.49
CA LEU A 128 -5.42 -2.87 -6.48
C LEU A 128 -4.90 -3.06 -7.89
N GLY A 129 -3.65 -2.65 -8.13
CA GLY A 129 -2.99 -2.81 -9.41
C GLY A 129 -1.59 -3.39 -9.26
N VAL A 130 -1.22 -4.35 -10.11
CA VAL A 130 0.09 -4.99 -10.13
C VAL A 130 0.60 -5.14 -11.55
N PHE A 131 1.83 -4.67 -11.81
CA PHE A 131 2.35 -4.48 -13.17
C PHE A 131 3.78 -4.96 -13.37
N ARG A 132 4.54 -5.25 -12.30
CA ARG A 132 5.94 -5.66 -12.38
C ARG A 132 6.05 -7.17 -12.64
N ASN A 133 7.11 -7.59 -13.27
CA ASN A 133 7.32 -9.01 -13.66
C ASN A 133 7.21 -9.99 -12.48
N TRP A 134 7.74 -9.63 -11.32
CA TRP A 134 7.68 -10.45 -10.13
C TRP A 134 6.27 -10.54 -9.49
N HIS A 135 5.31 -9.72 -9.92
CA HIS A 135 3.93 -9.80 -9.44
C HIS A 135 3.18 -11.09 -9.87
N ARG A 136 3.70 -11.87 -10.80
CA ARG A 136 3.04 -13.13 -11.21
C ARG A 136 2.74 -14.06 -10.03
N ALA A 137 3.76 -14.32 -9.18
CA ALA A 137 3.58 -15.14 -7.97
C ALA A 137 2.66 -14.47 -6.95
N VAL A 138 2.81 -13.16 -6.74
CA VAL A 138 1.97 -12.35 -5.84
C VAL A 138 0.50 -12.43 -6.27
N ALA A 139 0.20 -12.20 -7.55
CA ALA A 139 -1.16 -12.23 -8.08
C ALA A 139 -1.82 -13.62 -7.88
N ARG A 140 -1.08 -14.71 -8.12
CA ARG A 140 -1.58 -16.06 -7.89
C ARG A 140 -1.88 -16.33 -6.43
N ARG A 141 -0.93 -15.98 -5.55
CA ARG A 141 -1.12 -16.16 -4.12
C ARG A 141 -2.30 -15.32 -3.60
N THR A 142 -2.51 -14.12 -4.16
CA THR A 142 -3.68 -13.30 -3.85
C THR A 142 -4.98 -13.98 -4.27
N ALA A 143 -5.02 -14.59 -5.46
CA ALA A 143 -6.24 -15.15 -6.02
C ALA A 143 -6.62 -16.53 -5.44
N TYR A 144 -5.63 -17.32 -5.04
CA TYR A 144 -5.81 -18.75 -4.70
C TYR A 144 -5.27 -19.14 -3.33
N GLY A 145 -4.58 -18.23 -2.63
CA GLY A 145 -4.03 -18.50 -1.30
C GLY A 145 -5.06 -18.33 -0.19
N GLU A 146 -4.83 -19.04 0.92
CA GLU A 146 -5.64 -18.87 2.12
C GLU A 146 -5.40 -17.50 2.77
N PRO A 147 -6.44 -16.89 3.38
CA PRO A 147 -6.29 -15.64 4.13
C PRO A 147 -5.34 -15.79 5.32
N THR A 148 -4.28 -14.98 5.35
CA THR A 148 -3.25 -15.04 6.40
C THR A 148 -2.52 -13.72 6.57
N ALA A 149 -2.09 -13.40 7.79
CA ALA A 149 -1.23 -12.25 8.08
C ALA A 149 0.20 -12.41 7.51
N GLU A 150 0.63 -13.62 7.14
CA GLU A 150 1.87 -13.86 6.39
C GLU A 150 1.81 -13.36 4.94
N PHE A 151 0.61 -13.08 4.44
CA PHE A 151 0.39 -12.53 3.10
C PHE A 151 -0.80 -11.57 3.13
N PRO A 152 -0.62 -10.36 3.64
CA PRO A 152 -1.69 -9.47 4.10
C PRO A 152 -2.81 -9.19 3.12
N VAL A 153 -2.51 -9.06 1.81
CA VAL A 153 -3.55 -8.83 0.81
C VAL A 153 -4.59 -9.95 0.75
N SER A 154 -4.23 -11.17 1.14
CA SER A 154 -5.17 -12.30 1.20
C SER A 154 -6.32 -12.07 2.19
N LEU A 155 -6.12 -11.23 3.19
CA LEU A 155 -7.16 -10.84 4.15
C LEU A 155 -8.22 -9.90 3.56
N LEU A 156 -7.94 -9.30 2.40
CA LEU A 156 -8.85 -8.38 1.72
C LEU A 156 -9.70 -9.07 0.64
N VAL A 157 -9.42 -10.34 0.30
CA VAL A 157 -10.09 -11.01 -0.85
C VAL A 157 -11.60 -11.16 -0.69
N ASN A 158 -12.09 -11.20 0.55
CA ASN A 158 -13.52 -11.28 0.86
C ASN A 158 -14.21 -9.89 0.96
N HIS A 159 -13.50 -8.80 0.65
CA HIS A 159 -14.11 -7.48 0.64
C HIS A 159 -15.20 -7.39 -0.44
N PRO A 160 -16.39 -6.82 -0.15
CA PRO A 160 -17.56 -6.87 -1.05
C PRO A 160 -17.34 -6.16 -2.38
N ASP A 161 -16.44 -5.19 -2.47
CA ASP A 161 -16.12 -4.48 -3.73
C ASP A 161 -14.60 -4.28 -3.87
N ILE A 162 -13.89 -5.37 -4.11
CA ILE A 162 -12.47 -5.37 -4.42
C ILE A 162 -12.22 -5.74 -5.89
N THR A 163 -11.27 -5.07 -6.51
CA THR A 163 -10.80 -5.40 -7.86
C THR A 163 -9.28 -5.42 -7.89
N LEU A 164 -8.71 -6.50 -8.43
CA LEU A 164 -7.30 -6.60 -8.76
C LEU A 164 -7.11 -6.44 -10.28
N ARG A 165 -6.35 -5.43 -10.68
CA ARG A 165 -5.98 -5.18 -12.09
C ARG A 165 -4.57 -5.67 -12.36
N LEU A 166 -4.43 -6.45 -13.42
CA LEU A 166 -3.19 -7.08 -13.84
C LEU A 166 -2.85 -6.65 -15.27
N THR A 167 -1.55 -6.61 -15.60
CA THR A 167 -1.12 -6.66 -17.00
C THR A 167 -1.27 -8.10 -17.52
N ASP A 168 -1.38 -8.27 -18.83
CA ASP A 168 -1.46 -9.60 -19.47
C ASP A 168 -0.28 -10.47 -19.05
N TYR A 169 0.91 -9.90 -18.98
CA TYR A 169 2.11 -10.60 -18.52
C TYR A 169 1.98 -11.13 -17.08
N VAL A 170 1.44 -10.34 -16.16
CA VAL A 170 1.24 -10.75 -14.75
C VAL A 170 0.16 -11.82 -14.65
N ALA A 171 -0.88 -11.71 -15.48
CA ALA A 171 -1.99 -12.67 -15.53
C ALA A 171 -1.62 -14.00 -16.21
N ALA A 172 -0.60 -14.00 -17.07
CA ALA A 172 -0.21 -15.19 -17.82
C ALA A 172 0.10 -16.38 -16.90
N LEU A 173 -0.42 -17.54 -17.25
CA LEU A 173 0.01 -18.81 -16.67
C LEU A 173 1.46 -19.07 -17.10
N ASN A 174 2.25 -19.68 -16.23
CA ASN A 174 3.61 -20.04 -16.63
C ASN A 174 3.59 -21.10 -17.71
N ASP A 175 4.47 -20.93 -18.64
CA ASP A 175 4.91 -21.99 -19.54
C ASP A 175 5.78 -22.97 -18.76
#